data_5089d76d4d6592e4a017f4805ac8eb96
#
_entry.id   5089d76d4d6592e4a017f4805ac8eb96
#
_cell.length_a   1.000
_cell.length_b   1.000
_cell.length_c   1.000
_cell.angle_alpha   90.00
_cell.angle_beta   90.00
_cell.angle_gamma   90.00
#
_symmetry.space_group_name_H-M   'P 1'
#
loop_
_entity.id
_entity.type
_entity.pdbx_description
1 polymer ?
#
loop_
_entity_poly.entity_id
_entity_poly.type
_entity_poly.pdbx_seq_one_letter_code
_entity_poly.pdbx_strand_id
1 'polypeptide(L)'
;MSIKTRFAILALVTLGLLIGRFTAQPVARAQGGCTVANLKGAYGLAVNGFFYDNEGSQGVYSSVGLALADGNGGITGADTVNVDGSPTRGRQFTGTYTVNADCTGTMNLKDATNIPITNMDMVIANGGRDVVMTDYDTDMILNGTAKLQ
;
A
#
# COMPACT_ATOMS: atom_id res chain seq x y z
N MET A 1 -42.65 -7.67 48.39
CA MET A 1 -42.21 -7.53 46.97
C MET A 1 -42.46 -8.87 46.25
N SER A 2 -43.32 -8.91 45.27
CA SER A 2 -43.75 -10.15 44.59
C SER A 2 -42.58 -10.79 43.81
N ILE A 3 -42.54 -12.14 43.81
CA ILE A 3 -41.53 -12.91 43.03
C ILE A 3 -41.47 -12.49 41.59
N LYS A 4 -42.63 -12.13 40.97
CA LYS A 4 -42.72 -11.63 39.59
C LYS A 4 -41.96 -10.33 39.37
N THR A 5 -41.86 -9.44 40.33
CA THR A 5 -41.11 -8.17 40.27
C THR A 5 -39.59 -8.41 40.32
N ARG A 6 -39.17 -9.44 41.08
CA ARG A 6 -37.74 -9.81 41.13
C ARG A 6 -37.20 -10.39 39.84
N PHE A 7 -38.00 -11.19 39.13
CA PHE A 7 -37.60 -11.74 37.83
C PHE A 7 -37.56 -10.67 36.74
N ALA A 8 -38.45 -9.68 36.76
CA ALA A 8 -38.45 -8.58 35.79
C ALA A 8 -37.19 -7.68 35.91
N ILE A 9 -36.75 -7.41 37.17
CA ILE A 9 -35.55 -6.60 37.43
C ILE A 9 -34.31 -7.38 37.02
N LEU A 10 -34.25 -8.70 37.26
CA LEU A 10 -33.10 -9.52 36.85
C LEU A 10 -32.95 -9.60 35.31
N ALA A 11 -34.06 -9.74 34.62
CA ALA A 11 -34.08 -9.78 33.15
C ALA A 11 -33.62 -8.45 32.51
N LEU A 12 -34.00 -7.32 33.09
CA LEU A 12 -33.59 -6.00 32.62
C LEU A 12 -32.09 -5.73 32.84
N VAL A 13 -31.52 -6.19 33.94
CA VAL A 13 -30.10 -6.04 34.27
C VAL A 13 -29.23 -6.92 33.33
N THR A 14 -29.68 -8.15 33.04
CA THR A 14 -28.94 -9.05 32.13
C THR A 14 -29.00 -8.57 30.67
N LEU A 15 -30.10 -7.98 30.23
CA LEU A 15 -30.24 -7.40 28.89
C LEU A 15 -29.37 -6.16 28.74
N GLY A 16 -29.27 -5.32 29.76
CA GLY A 16 -28.38 -4.14 29.76
C GLY A 16 -26.89 -4.51 29.68
N LEU A 17 -26.48 -5.63 30.32
CA LEU A 17 -25.09 -6.13 30.28
C LEU A 17 -24.73 -6.74 28.92
N LEU A 18 -25.68 -7.27 28.16
CA LEU A 18 -25.46 -7.81 26.82
C LEU A 18 -25.32 -6.72 25.75
N ILE A 19 -26.04 -5.60 25.90
CA ILE A 19 -25.98 -4.47 24.96
C ILE A 19 -24.68 -3.66 25.14
N GLY A 20 -24.13 -3.61 26.37
CA GLY A 20 -22.90 -2.86 26.68
C GLY A 20 -21.61 -3.44 26.11
N ARG A 21 -21.63 -4.62 25.47
CA ARG A 21 -20.44 -5.24 24.87
C ARG A 21 -20.25 -4.96 23.38
N PHE A 22 -21.16 -4.21 22.77
CA PHE A 22 -20.98 -3.72 21.39
C PHE A 22 -20.28 -2.35 21.34
N THR A 23 -19.27 -2.14 22.18
CA THR A 23 -18.55 -0.88 22.17
C THR A 23 -17.22 -1.00 21.44
N ALA A 24 -17.17 -0.23 20.37
CA ALA A 24 -15.97 0.32 19.75
C ALA A 24 -14.88 -0.72 19.42
N GLN A 25 -14.93 -1.26 18.23
CA GLN A 25 -13.69 -1.73 17.64
C GLN A 25 -12.69 -0.58 17.70
N PRO A 26 -11.47 -0.80 18.24
CA PRO A 26 -10.43 0.21 18.15
C PRO A 26 -10.22 0.52 16.69
N VAL A 27 -10.57 1.74 16.28
CA VAL A 27 -10.09 2.28 15.01
C VAL A 27 -8.58 2.18 15.13
N ALA A 28 -7.94 1.37 14.28
CA ALA A 28 -6.49 1.29 14.23
C ALA A 28 -5.98 2.72 13.96
N ARG A 29 -5.58 3.42 15.01
CA ARG A 29 -4.89 4.69 14.87
C ARG A 29 -3.53 4.36 14.32
N ALA A 30 -3.18 4.94 13.19
CA ALA A 30 -1.81 5.01 12.75
C ALA A 30 -0.96 5.51 13.93
N GLN A 31 -0.08 4.66 14.45
CA GLN A 31 0.82 5.02 15.55
C GLN A 31 1.82 6.04 15.02
N GLY A 32 1.74 7.27 15.51
CA GLY A 32 2.69 8.34 15.28
C GLY A 32 2.90 8.65 13.78
N GLY A 33 2.66 9.89 13.36
CA GLY A 33 2.69 10.28 11.96
C GLY A 33 3.90 9.74 11.18
N CYS A 34 3.65 9.21 10.00
CA CYS A 34 4.70 8.78 9.09
C CYS A 34 5.45 9.98 8.52
N THR A 35 6.68 9.75 8.11
CA THR A 35 7.54 10.71 7.42
C THR A 35 8.30 10.00 6.31
N VAL A 36 8.95 10.72 5.42
CA VAL A 36 9.80 10.14 4.35
C VAL A 36 10.88 9.21 4.92
N ALA A 37 11.35 9.45 6.15
CA ALA A 37 12.36 8.63 6.81
C ALA A 37 11.88 7.21 7.17
N ASN A 38 10.56 6.95 7.16
CA ASN A 38 10.02 5.61 7.35
C ASN A 38 10.32 4.68 6.17
N LEU A 39 10.58 5.22 4.97
CA LEU A 39 11.02 4.45 3.82
C LEU A 39 12.53 4.62 3.65
N LYS A 40 13.29 3.72 4.26
CA LYS A 40 14.76 3.69 4.18
C LYS A 40 15.27 2.26 4.15
N GLY A 41 16.08 1.93 3.14
CA GLY A 41 16.70 0.62 2.99
C GLY A 41 16.38 -0.04 1.66
N ALA A 42 16.65 -1.35 1.59
CA ALA A 42 16.43 -2.17 0.42
C ALA A 42 15.08 -2.87 0.48
N TYR A 43 14.27 -2.74 -0.55
CA TYR A 43 12.93 -3.32 -0.65
C TYR A 43 12.86 -4.28 -1.83
N GLY A 44 12.51 -5.54 -1.58
CA GLY A 44 12.06 -6.44 -2.63
C GLY A 44 10.68 -6.02 -3.09
N LEU A 45 10.50 -5.74 -4.38
CA LEU A 45 9.25 -5.29 -4.97
C LEU A 45 8.67 -6.33 -5.94
N ALA A 46 7.34 -6.34 -6.03
CA ALA A 46 6.59 -7.06 -7.04
C ALA A 46 5.41 -6.19 -7.49
N VAL A 47 5.25 -6.02 -8.81
CA VAL A 47 4.19 -5.22 -9.44
C VAL A 47 3.56 -6.05 -10.55
N ASN A 48 2.23 -6.06 -10.62
CA ASN A 48 1.48 -6.78 -11.63
C ASN A 48 0.28 -5.97 -12.08
N GLY A 49 -0.17 -6.19 -13.31
CA GLY A 49 -1.37 -5.56 -13.83
C GLY A 49 -1.46 -5.58 -15.33
N PHE A 50 -2.05 -4.53 -15.85
CA PHE A 50 -2.33 -4.36 -17.27
C PHE A 50 -1.93 -2.95 -17.69
N PHE A 51 -1.61 -2.82 -18.97
CA PHE A 51 -1.48 -1.52 -19.64
C PHE A 51 -2.38 -1.51 -20.87
N TYR A 52 -2.71 -0.33 -21.36
CA TYR A 52 -3.49 -0.12 -22.55
C TYR A 52 -2.64 0.66 -23.55
N ASP A 53 -2.59 0.22 -24.79
CA ASP A 53 -1.96 0.98 -25.85
C ASP A 53 -2.89 2.09 -26.40
N ASN A 54 -2.37 2.91 -27.29
CA ASN A 54 -3.13 4.01 -27.89
C ASN A 54 -4.33 3.55 -28.75
N GLU A 55 -4.43 2.27 -29.05
CA GLU A 55 -5.52 1.65 -29.80
C GLU A 55 -6.56 1.00 -28.86
N GLY A 56 -6.30 1.05 -27.54
CA GLY A 56 -7.14 0.45 -26.51
C GLY A 56 -6.94 -1.05 -26.32
N SER A 57 -5.90 -1.64 -26.90
CA SER A 57 -5.54 -3.03 -26.70
C SER A 57 -4.92 -3.19 -25.30
N GLN A 58 -5.35 -4.23 -24.59
CA GLN A 58 -4.86 -4.53 -23.24
C GLN A 58 -3.67 -5.47 -23.30
N GLY A 59 -2.58 -5.07 -22.63
CA GLY A 59 -1.39 -5.90 -22.45
C GLY A 59 -1.17 -6.27 -20.98
N VAL A 60 -0.45 -7.35 -20.74
CA VAL A 60 -0.11 -7.85 -19.39
C VAL A 60 1.23 -7.28 -18.94
N TYR A 61 1.30 -6.83 -17.69
CA TYR A 61 2.52 -6.31 -17.07
C TYR A 61 2.85 -7.11 -15.81
N SER A 62 4.10 -7.50 -15.65
CA SER A 62 4.63 -8.01 -14.38
C SER A 62 6.07 -7.58 -14.18
N SER A 63 6.44 -7.27 -12.94
CA SER A 63 7.79 -6.88 -12.56
C SER A 63 8.16 -7.42 -11.19
N VAL A 64 9.42 -7.78 -11.03
CA VAL A 64 10.03 -8.10 -9.74
C VAL A 64 11.43 -7.49 -9.69
N GLY A 65 11.80 -6.90 -8.55
CA GLY A 65 13.09 -6.23 -8.44
C GLY A 65 13.48 -5.82 -7.03
N LEU A 66 14.53 -5.02 -6.96
CA LEU A 66 15.03 -4.42 -5.74
C LEU A 66 15.03 -2.90 -5.87
N ALA A 67 14.42 -2.23 -4.90
CA ALA A 67 14.42 -0.79 -4.77
C ALA A 67 15.21 -0.36 -3.52
N LEU A 68 15.96 0.73 -3.62
CA LEU A 68 16.70 1.36 -2.53
C LEU A 68 16.09 2.72 -2.25
N ALA A 69 15.40 2.86 -1.12
CA ALA A 69 14.87 4.14 -0.64
C ALA A 69 15.89 4.79 0.31
N ASP A 70 16.17 6.08 0.11
CA ASP A 70 17.21 6.80 0.84
C ASP A 70 16.75 7.39 2.19
N GLY A 71 15.43 7.41 2.45
CA GLY A 71 14.84 8.04 3.62
C GLY A 71 14.63 9.55 3.50
N ASN A 72 14.95 10.14 2.34
CA ASN A 72 14.86 11.57 2.07
C ASN A 72 13.94 11.90 0.87
N GLY A 73 13.24 10.88 0.34
CA GLY A 73 12.34 11.02 -0.79
C GLY A 73 12.92 10.58 -2.13
N GLY A 74 14.15 10.06 -2.16
CA GLY A 74 14.77 9.48 -3.33
C GLY A 74 14.71 7.96 -3.36
N ILE A 75 14.49 7.36 -4.53
CA ILE A 75 14.45 5.91 -4.75
C ILE A 75 15.20 5.56 -6.02
N THR A 76 15.97 4.47 -5.98
CA THR A 76 16.68 3.89 -7.12
C THR A 76 16.50 2.37 -7.11
N GLY A 77 16.68 1.71 -8.23
CA GLY A 77 16.59 0.26 -8.23
C GLY A 77 16.78 -0.37 -9.59
N ALA A 78 16.58 -1.68 -9.60
CA ALA A 78 16.56 -2.48 -10.83
C ALA A 78 15.51 -3.59 -10.74
N ASP A 79 14.86 -3.87 -11.84
CA ASP A 79 13.87 -4.93 -11.95
C ASP A 79 14.06 -5.82 -13.18
N THR A 80 13.37 -6.93 -13.17
CA THR A 80 13.02 -7.68 -14.36
C THR A 80 11.54 -7.41 -14.64
N VAL A 81 11.26 -6.79 -15.76
CA VAL A 81 9.90 -6.51 -16.22
C VAL A 81 9.54 -7.44 -17.38
N ASN A 82 8.31 -7.92 -17.41
CA ASN A 82 7.74 -8.66 -18.52
C ASN A 82 6.49 -7.93 -19.03
N VAL A 83 6.52 -7.55 -20.29
CA VAL A 83 5.42 -6.89 -21.00
C VAL A 83 5.00 -7.83 -22.12
N ASP A 84 3.79 -8.38 -22.04
CA ASP A 84 3.21 -9.30 -23.05
C ASP A 84 4.12 -10.47 -23.43
N GLY A 85 4.78 -11.08 -22.45
CA GLY A 85 5.67 -12.19 -22.70
C GLY A 85 7.08 -11.77 -23.16
N SER A 86 7.38 -10.48 -23.26
CA SER A 86 8.68 -9.92 -23.65
C SER A 86 9.46 -9.45 -22.40
N PRO A 87 10.35 -10.28 -21.80
CA PRO A 87 11.05 -9.91 -20.58
C PRO A 87 12.25 -9.01 -20.86
N THR A 88 12.41 -7.96 -20.06
CA THR A 88 13.61 -7.13 -19.96
C THR A 88 14.22 -7.29 -18.57
N ARG A 89 15.46 -7.77 -18.48
CA ARG A 89 16.18 -7.99 -17.22
C ARG A 89 17.06 -6.81 -16.87
N GLY A 90 17.12 -6.50 -15.56
CA GLY A 90 18.03 -5.46 -15.04
C GLY A 90 17.68 -4.05 -15.54
N ARG A 91 16.39 -3.78 -15.80
CA ARG A 91 15.93 -2.44 -16.13
C ARG A 91 16.17 -1.53 -14.93
N GLN A 92 17.05 -0.53 -15.10
CA GLN A 92 17.33 0.44 -14.05
C GLN A 92 16.20 1.46 -13.97
N PHE A 93 15.90 1.87 -12.76
CA PHE A 93 14.95 2.95 -12.51
C PHE A 93 15.43 3.89 -11.41
N THR A 94 14.97 5.10 -11.46
CA THR A 94 15.14 6.14 -10.43
C THR A 94 13.79 6.79 -10.18
N GLY A 95 13.66 7.51 -9.07
CA GLY A 95 12.41 8.22 -8.81
C GLY A 95 12.42 8.99 -7.51
N THR A 96 11.26 9.52 -7.20
CA THR A 96 11.00 10.25 -5.96
C THR A 96 9.75 9.70 -5.29
N TYR A 97 9.67 9.85 -3.97
CA TYR A 97 8.47 9.53 -3.21
C TYR A 97 8.17 10.61 -2.16
N THR A 98 6.90 10.70 -1.78
CA THR A 98 6.43 11.52 -0.66
C THR A 98 5.74 10.64 0.37
N VAL A 99 5.68 11.09 1.62
CA VAL A 99 4.98 10.40 2.71
C VAL A 99 4.21 11.41 3.53
N ASN A 100 2.91 11.18 3.67
CA ASN A 100 2.00 11.97 4.49
C ASN A 100 1.98 11.45 5.93
N ALA A 101 1.54 12.27 6.87
CA ALA A 101 1.46 11.92 8.29
C ALA A 101 0.49 10.75 8.59
N ASP A 102 -0.46 10.47 7.71
CA ASP A 102 -1.39 9.33 7.78
C ASP A 102 -0.84 8.03 7.17
N CYS A 103 0.44 8.02 6.79
CA CYS A 103 1.14 6.91 6.15
C CYS A 103 0.69 6.59 4.72
N THR A 104 -0.03 7.49 4.07
CA THR A 104 -0.19 7.49 2.61
C THR A 104 0.98 8.21 1.95
N GLY A 105 1.12 8.07 0.64
CA GLY A 105 2.15 8.78 -0.10
C GLY A 105 2.05 8.54 -1.59
N THR A 106 2.97 9.14 -2.33
CA THR A 106 3.07 8.97 -3.79
C THR A 106 4.49 8.56 -4.17
N MET A 107 4.62 7.89 -5.30
CA MET A 107 5.90 7.50 -5.90
C MET A 107 5.86 7.75 -7.40
N ASN A 108 6.92 8.36 -7.93
CA ASN A 108 7.08 8.62 -9.37
C ASN A 108 8.36 7.94 -9.83
N LEU A 109 8.25 7.01 -10.75
CA LEU A 109 9.37 6.24 -11.27
C LEU A 109 9.68 6.61 -12.72
N LYS A 110 10.97 6.63 -13.05
CA LYS A 110 11.53 6.88 -14.39
C LYS A 110 12.59 5.84 -14.70
N ASP A 111 12.75 5.53 -15.98
CA ASP A 111 13.86 4.69 -16.44
C ASP A 111 15.21 5.45 -16.47
N ALA A 112 16.27 4.74 -16.86
CA ALA A 112 17.61 5.31 -16.97
C ALA A 112 17.74 6.46 -17.99
N THR A 113 16.76 6.63 -18.89
CA THR A 113 16.71 7.70 -19.88
C THR A 113 15.79 8.85 -19.48
N ASN A 114 15.30 8.86 -18.22
CA ASN A 114 14.33 9.80 -17.65
C ASN A 114 12.93 9.73 -18.28
N ILE A 115 12.59 8.65 -18.95
CA ILE A 115 11.21 8.41 -19.43
C ILE A 115 10.38 7.93 -18.23
N PRO A 116 9.19 8.52 -18.00
CA PRO A 116 8.27 8.05 -16.95
C PRO A 116 7.92 6.57 -17.13
N ILE A 117 7.99 5.80 -16.03
CA ILE A 117 7.54 4.40 -15.99
C ILE A 117 6.12 4.35 -15.44
N THR A 118 5.88 4.95 -14.27
CA THR A 118 4.58 4.95 -13.60
C THR A 118 4.56 5.96 -12.44
N ASN A 119 3.36 6.44 -12.14
CA ASN A 119 3.04 7.23 -10.96
C ASN A 119 2.12 6.40 -10.05
N MET A 120 2.48 6.24 -8.80
CA MET A 120 1.76 5.37 -7.86
C MET A 120 1.35 6.11 -6.60
N ASP A 121 0.13 5.81 -6.14
CA ASP A 121 -0.28 6.02 -4.76
C ASP A 121 0.17 4.85 -3.89
N MET A 122 0.55 5.11 -2.65
CA MET A 122 1.04 4.07 -1.74
C MET A 122 0.52 4.23 -0.32
N VAL A 123 0.46 3.12 0.39
CA VAL A 123 0.24 3.06 1.83
C VAL A 123 1.40 2.33 2.48
N ILE A 124 1.97 2.95 3.52
CA ILE A 124 3.07 2.41 4.29
C ILE A 124 2.52 1.70 5.52
N ALA A 125 2.91 0.47 5.73
CA ALA A 125 2.52 -0.35 6.86
C ALA A 125 3.73 -0.84 7.66
N ASN A 126 3.46 -1.34 8.87
CA ASN A 126 4.48 -1.95 9.73
C ASN A 126 5.72 -1.07 9.97
N GLY A 127 5.52 0.24 10.12
CA GLY A 127 6.61 1.19 10.38
C GLY A 127 7.59 1.36 9.22
N GLY A 128 7.14 1.18 7.98
CA GLY A 128 7.96 1.28 6.78
C GLY A 128 8.47 -0.05 6.23
N ARG A 129 8.12 -1.17 6.86
CA ARG A 129 8.57 -2.50 6.40
C ARG A 129 7.81 -3.03 5.21
N ASP A 130 6.54 -2.65 5.08
CA ASP A 130 5.65 -3.06 4.01
C ASP A 130 5.08 -1.83 3.31
N VAL A 131 5.01 -1.88 1.99
CA VAL A 131 4.36 -0.86 1.14
C VAL A 131 3.38 -1.58 0.23
N VAL A 132 2.16 -1.06 0.15
CA VAL A 132 1.16 -1.47 -0.84
C VAL A 132 0.93 -0.28 -1.76
N MET A 133 0.87 -0.51 -3.06
CA MET A 133 0.80 0.56 -4.04
C MET A 133 -0.12 0.21 -5.22
N THR A 134 -0.70 1.23 -5.81
CA THR A 134 -1.43 1.15 -7.07
C THR A 134 -1.07 2.35 -7.93
N ASP A 135 -1.03 2.19 -9.24
CA ASP A 135 -0.83 3.32 -10.12
C ASP A 135 -2.10 4.18 -10.24
N TYR A 136 -1.92 5.42 -10.70
CA TYR A 136 -3.01 6.34 -11.03
C TYR A 136 -2.87 6.93 -12.44
N ASP A 137 -2.02 6.36 -13.28
CA ASP A 137 -1.90 6.71 -14.69
C ASP A 137 -3.12 6.19 -15.47
N THR A 138 -3.53 6.92 -16.49
CA THR A 138 -4.80 6.63 -17.21
C THR A 138 -4.74 5.43 -18.14
N ASP A 139 -3.54 5.00 -18.50
CA ASP A 139 -3.26 3.93 -19.46
C ASP A 139 -2.71 2.65 -18.82
N MET A 140 -2.69 2.60 -17.49
CA MET A 140 -2.23 1.45 -16.70
C MET A 140 -3.17 1.12 -15.54
N ILE A 141 -3.20 -0.14 -15.15
CA ILE A 141 -3.82 -0.65 -13.93
C ILE A 141 -2.80 -1.56 -13.27
N LEU A 142 -1.89 -0.99 -12.49
CA LEU A 142 -0.85 -1.73 -11.81
C LEU A 142 -1.11 -1.78 -10.30
N ASN A 143 -0.84 -2.92 -9.70
CA ASN A 143 -0.84 -3.09 -8.25
C ASN A 143 0.48 -3.72 -7.82
N GLY A 144 1.01 -3.25 -6.70
CA GLY A 144 2.30 -3.70 -6.24
C GLY A 144 2.43 -3.78 -4.73
N THR A 145 3.46 -4.49 -4.33
CA THR A 145 3.93 -4.52 -2.94
C THR A 145 5.43 -4.40 -2.90
N ALA A 146 5.95 -3.76 -1.85
CA ALA A 146 7.38 -3.79 -1.55
C ALA A 146 7.59 -4.16 -0.08
N LYS A 147 8.63 -4.95 0.20
CA LYS A 147 8.98 -5.42 1.54
C LYS A 147 10.45 -5.17 1.82
N LEU A 148 10.71 -4.57 2.99
CA LEU A 148 12.06 -4.35 3.50
C LEU A 148 12.78 -5.71 3.70
N GLN A 149 14.00 -5.79 3.17
CA GLN A 149 14.87 -6.98 3.22
C GLN A 149 15.67 -7.05 4.52
#